data_94545612a203ae4f6818a9eb9b867b69
#
_entry.id   94545612a203ae4f6818a9eb9b867b69
#
_cell.length_a   1.000
_cell.length_b   1.000
_cell.length_c   1.000
_cell.angle_alpha   90.00
_cell.angle_beta   90.00
_cell.angle_gamma   90.00
#
_symmetry.space_group_name_H-M   'P 1'
#
loop_
_entity.id
_entity.type
_entity.pdbx_description
1 polymer ?
#
loop_
_entity_poly.entity_id
_entity_poly.type
_entity_poly.pdbx_seq_one_letter_code
_entity_poly.pdbx_strand_id
1 'polypeptide(L)'
;ILVGEDDFLAHQLNHNLSLKSAVWIGDVSPHFNSQSYFPFSKTKNLLGSELPAIIYDARQGIHLDALAIAAGTLQDGGQLLLLLNHWADLANQPDSDSLRWSGEKYAINTPHFIAFLQEKIAKYGFPVYQSTPLNLAPPMPQKDRSTHCQPTLEQAHLLQQMSEAEEAILIVTAKRGRGKSALAGLFAKQQLVQNQPVILTAPNKSAVN
;
A
#
# COMPACT_ATOMS: atom_id res chain seq x y z
N ILE A 1 3.23 14.31 -4.19
CA ILE A 1 4.68 14.18 -4.34
C ILE A 1 5.32 15.33 -3.62
N LEU A 2 6.33 15.07 -2.80
CA LEU A 2 7.11 16.07 -2.09
C LEU A 2 8.55 16.04 -2.60
N VAL A 3 9.07 17.19 -3.03
CA VAL A 3 10.38 17.33 -3.68
C VAL A 3 11.24 18.32 -2.92
N GLY A 4 12.45 17.92 -2.58
CA GLY A 4 13.41 18.82 -1.94
C GLY A 4 14.55 18.09 -1.22
N GLU A 5 15.44 18.88 -0.65
CA GLU A 5 16.56 18.42 0.17
C GLU A 5 16.08 17.88 1.53
N ASP A 6 16.94 17.12 2.19
CA ASP A 6 16.63 16.40 3.43
C ASP A 6 16.04 17.29 4.54
N ASP A 7 16.60 18.47 4.77
CA ASP A 7 16.12 19.39 5.80
C ASP A 7 14.71 19.91 5.49
N PHE A 8 14.43 20.23 4.23
CA PHE A 8 13.09 20.64 3.80
C PHE A 8 12.09 19.50 3.97
N LEU A 9 12.44 18.30 3.49
CA LEU A 9 11.59 17.12 3.61
C LEU A 9 11.29 16.80 5.08
N ALA A 10 12.31 16.76 5.93
CA ALA A 10 12.16 16.50 7.35
C ALA A 10 11.27 17.55 8.03
N HIS A 11 11.45 18.83 7.72
CA HIS A 11 10.59 19.89 8.23
C HIS A 11 9.13 19.70 7.84
N GLN A 12 8.85 19.44 6.55
CA GLN A 12 7.47 19.24 6.06
C GLN A 12 6.80 18.02 6.68
N LEU A 13 7.54 16.91 6.83
CA LEU A 13 7.02 15.67 7.39
C LEU A 13 6.71 15.81 8.89
N ASN A 14 7.60 16.43 9.66
CA ASN A 14 7.43 16.61 11.11
C ASN A 14 6.27 17.54 11.46
N HIS A 15 5.97 18.53 10.62
CA HIS A 15 4.88 19.47 10.85
C HIS A 15 3.52 18.99 10.37
N ASN A 16 3.46 17.84 9.67
CA ASN A 16 2.20 17.30 9.17
C ASN A 16 1.65 16.19 10.08
N LEU A 17 0.62 16.53 10.86
CA LEU A 17 0.02 15.61 11.83
C LEU A 17 -0.61 14.37 11.21
N SER A 18 -1.08 14.45 9.97
CA SER A 18 -1.69 13.32 9.26
C SER A 18 -0.69 12.22 8.93
N LEU A 19 0.62 12.51 8.96
CA LEU A 19 1.69 11.56 8.68
C LEU A 19 2.26 10.87 9.92
N LYS A 20 1.80 11.21 11.14
CA LYS A 20 2.31 10.59 12.39
C LYS A 20 2.11 9.07 12.45
N SER A 21 1.11 8.55 11.77
CA SER A 21 0.84 7.11 11.67
C SER A 21 1.34 6.49 10.36
N ALA A 22 2.11 7.24 9.58
CA ALA A 22 2.57 6.77 8.28
C ALA A 22 3.60 5.65 8.40
N VAL A 23 3.50 4.69 7.51
CA VAL A 23 4.51 3.66 7.28
C VAL A 23 5.56 4.22 6.31
N TRP A 24 6.83 4.13 6.67
CA TRP A 24 7.93 4.50 5.79
C TRP A 24 8.38 3.30 4.95
N ILE A 25 8.48 3.50 3.65
CA ILE A 25 9.01 2.52 2.69
C ILE A 25 10.19 3.13 1.96
N GLY A 26 11.37 2.51 2.06
CA GLY A 26 12.60 2.96 1.42
C GLY A 26 13.81 2.24 1.98
N ASP A 27 14.96 2.30 1.33
CA ASP A 27 16.18 1.64 1.79
C ASP A 27 16.97 2.47 2.81
N VAL A 28 16.63 3.75 2.95
CA VAL A 28 17.20 4.62 3.98
C VAL A 28 16.20 4.75 5.13
N SER A 29 16.70 4.52 6.35
CA SER A 29 15.89 4.70 7.57
C SER A 29 15.50 6.17 7.72
N PRO A 30 14.25 6.47 8.08
CA PRO A 30 13.80 7.84 8.26
C PRO A 30 14.51 8.53 9.43
N HIS A 31 14.85 9.80 9.26
CA HIS A 31 15.30 10.68 10.35
C HIS A 31 14.13 11.35 11.09
N PHE A 32 12.90 10.90 10.85
CA PHE A 32 11.71 11.40 11.53
C PHE A 32 10.91 10.25 12.17
N ASN A 33 10.04 10.59 13.13
CA ASN A 33 9.22 9.61 13.85
C ASN A 33 8.17 8.98 12.93
N SER A 34 8.51 7.87 12.26
CA SER A 34 7.55 6.98 11.59
C SER A 34 7.18 5.83 12.52
N GLN A 35 5.94 5.35 12.45
CA GLN A 35 5.51 4.21 13.27
C GLN A 35 6.17 2.90 12.86
N SER A 36 6.47 2.72 11.57
CA SER A 36 7.05 1.49 11.05
C SER A 36 7.90 1.79 9.81
N TYR A 37 9.01 1.07 9.69
CA TYR A 37 9.95 1.17 8.58
C TYR A 37 10.04 -0.16 7.84
N PHE A 38 9.96 -0.10 6.51
CA PHE A 38 10.11 -1.25 5.63
C PHE A 38 11.08 -0.92 4.49
N PRO A 39 12.23 -1.61 4.41
CA PRO A 39 13.07 -1.54 3.20
C PRO A 39 12.32 -2.13 2.01
N PHE A 40 12.67 -1.73 0.78
CA PHE A 40 12.00 -2.21 -0.43
C PHE A 40 11.92 -3.74 -0.52
N SER A 41 12.96 -4.44 -0.08
CA SER A 41 13.01 -5.91 -0.07
C SER A 41 11.97 -6.58 0.84
N LYS A 42 11.43 -5.87 1.83
CA LYS A 42 10.45 -6.38 2.80
C LYS A 42 9.02 -5.88 2.58
N THR A 43 8.78 -5.09 1.54
CA THR A 43 7.44 -4.54 1.28
C THR A 43 6.37 -5.60 1.04
N LYS A 44 6.75 -6.79 0.60
CA LYS A 44 5.82 -7.94 0.48
C LYS A 44 5.12 -8.30 1.79
N ASN A 45 5.71 -7.98 2.95
CA ASN A 45 5.11 -8.20 4.26
C ASN A 45 3.91 -7.28 4.53
N LEU A 46 3.75 -6.21 3.75
CA LEU A 46 2.61 -5.30 3.81
C LEU A 46 1.38 -5.82 3.06
N LEU A 47 1.53 -6.87 2.26
CA LEU A 47 0.42 -7.41 1.47
C LEU A 47 -0.70 -7.91 2.38
N GLY A 48 -1.91 -7.37 2.17
CA GLY A 48 -3.08 -7.66 3.00
C GLY A 48 -3.31 -6.66 4.14
N SER A 49 -2.37 -5.73 4.37
CA SER A 49 -2.59 -4.61 5.29
C SER A 49 -3.43 -3.51 4.65
N GLU A 50 -4.09 -2.72 5.49
CA GLU A 50 -4.78 -1.48 5.11
C GLU A 50 -4.13 -0.34 5.90
N LEU A 51 -3.44 0.56 5.20
CA LEU A 51 -2.61 1.61 5.79
C LEU A 51 -3.21 2.99 5.53
N PRO A 52 -3.34 3.85 6.56
CA PRO A 52 -3.91 5.18 6.41
C PRO A 52 -2.97 6.15 5.67
N ALA A 53 -1.66 5.96 5.84
CA ALA A 53 -0.65 6.80 5.20
C ALA A 53 0.64 6.03 4.95
N ILE A 54 1.25 6.28 3.82
CA ILE A 54 2.55 5.73 3.44
C ILE A 54 3.43 6.86 2.94
N ILE A 55 4.66 6.90 3.43
CA ILE A 55 5.73 7.72 2.90
C ILE A 55 6.66 6.77 2.13
N TYR A 56 6.75 7.01 0.83
CA TYR A 56 7.58 6.23 -0.07
C TYR A 56 8.81 7.04 -0.45
N ASP A 57 9.98 6.62 0.03
CA ASP A 57 11.24 7.30 -0.22
C ASP A 57 11.86 6.85 -1.54
N ALA A 58 11.69 7.67 -2.58
CA ALA A 58 12.21 7.44 -3.92
C ALA A 58 13.42 8.33 -4.25
N ARG A 59 14.07 8.91 -3.24
CA ARG A 59 15.20 9.84 -3.47
C ARG A 59 16.41 9.20 -4.13
N GLN A 60 16.60 7.89 -3.96
CA GLN A 60 17.69 7.14 -4.59
C GLN A 60 17.25 6.33 -5.81
N GLY A 61 15.96 6.15 -6.01
CA GLY A 61 15.40 5.37 -7.12
C GLY A 61 13.97 4.91 -6.85
N ILE A 62 13.29 4.48 -7.91
CA ILE A 62 11.87 4.08 -7.83
C ILE A 62 11.75 2.56 -8.01
N HIS A 63 11.64 1.84 -6.90
CA HIS A 63 11.40 0.39 -6.90
C HIS A 63 9.92 0.12 -7.22
N LEU A 64 9.61 -0.18 -8.49
CA LEU A 64 8.22 -0.26 -8.97
C LEU A 64 7.37 -1.31 -8.28
N ASP A 65 7.93 -2.50 -7.98
CA ASP A 65 7.18 -3.55 -7.27
C ASP A 65 6.77 -3.07 -5.86
N ALA A 66 7.69 -2.39 -5.16
CA ALA A 66 7.42 -1.83 -3.84
C ALA A 66 6.39 -0.70 -3.91
N LEU A 67 6.46 0.16 -4.94
CA LEU A 67 5.47 1.23 -5.16
C LEU A 67 4.08 0.66 -5.45
N ALA A 68 4.00 -0.39 -6.27
CA ALA A 68 2.74 -1.07 -6.55
C ALA A 68 2.13 -1.72 -5.30
N ILE A 69 2.97 -2.33 -4.44
CA ILE A 69 2.54 -2.88 -3.16
C ILE A 69 2.06 -1.75 -2.24
N ALA A 70 2.82 -0.67 -2.11
CA ALA A 70 2.45 0.50 -1.32
C ALA A 70 1.08 1.04 -1.73
N ALA A 71 0.88 1.31 -3.03
CA ALA A 71 -0.39 1.79 -3.55
C ALA A 71 -1.55 0.80 -3.29
N GLY A 72 -1.28 -0.52 -3.38
CA GLY A 72 -2.28 -1.57 -3.17
C GLY A 72 -2.61 -1.85 -1.70
N THR A 73 -1.86 -1.28 -0.76
CA THR A 73 -2.10 -1.42 0.69
C THR A 73 -2.69 -0.18 1.33
N LEU A 74 -2.91 0.88 0.56
CA LEU A 74 -3.63 2.06 1.07
C LEU A 74 -5.10 1.70 1.33
N GLN A 75 -5.59 2.12 2.47
CA GLN A 75 -7.02 2.09 2.76
C GLN A 75 -7.79 3.14 1.93
N ASP A 76 -9.10 3.02 1.89
CA ASP A 76 -9.96 4.05 1.29
C ASP A 76 -9.72 5.41 1.98
N GLY A 77 -9.45 6.46 1.18
CA GLY A 77 -9.06 7.79 1.67
C GLY A 77 -7.64 7.88 2.23
N GLY A 78 -6.84 6.81 2.15
CA GLY A 78 -5.44 6.82 2.56
C GLY A 78 -4.54 7.67 1.67
N GLN A 79 -3.37 8.05 2.17
CA GLN A 79 -2.44 8.95 1.51
C GLN A 79 -1.11 8.28 1.21
N LEU A 80 -0.65 8.38 -0.04
CA LEU A 80 0.70 7.99 -0.47
C LEU A 80 1.51 9.24 -0.80
N LEU A 81 2.56 9.48 -0.04
CA LEU A 81 3.50 10.57 -0.26
C LEU A 81 4.81 10.02 -0.84
N LEU A 82 5.11 10.41 -2.09
CA LEU A 82 6.36 10.07 -2.77
C LEU A 82 7.38 11.16 -2.52
N LEU A 83 8.56 10.81 -1.98
CA LEU A 83 9.67 11.73 -1.75
C LEU A 83 10.69 11.66 -2.88
N LEU A 84 11.12 12.82 -3.36
CA LEU A 84 12.12 12.96 -4.40
C LEU A 84 13.07 14.13 -4.08
N ASN A 85 14.34 14.05 -4.49
CA ASN A 85 15.27 15.16 -4.35
C ASN A 85 15.04 16.23 -5.42
N HIS A 86 14.84 15.80 -6.65
CA HIS A 86 14.71 16.69 -7.82
C HIS A 86 13.51 16.28 -8.65
N TRP A 87 12.77 17.26 -9.19
CA TRP A 87 11.66 16.98 -10.09
C TRP A 87 12.02 17.22 -11.56
N ALA A 88 12.55 18.40 -11.86
CA ALA A 88 12.85 18.78 -13.24
C ALA A 88 13.99 17.96 -13.84
N ASP A 89 14.98 17.59 -13.03
CA ASP A 89 16.17 16.83 -13.45
C ASP A 89 16.12 15.34 -13.11
N LEU A 90 14.95 14.84 -12.68
CA LEU A 90 14.79 13.44 -12.25
C LEU A 90 15.20 12.43 -13.33
N ALA A 91 14.94 12.75 -14.61
CA ALA A 91 15.30 11.91 -15.74
C ALA A 91 16.82 11.70 -15.95
N ASN A 92 17.63 12.63 -15.44
CA ASN A 92 19.08 12.58 -15.51
C ASN A 92 19.72 12.00 -14.24
N GLN A 93 18.93 11.69 -13.22
CA GLN A 93 19.44 11.09 -11.99
C GLN A 93 19.57 9.56 -12.15
N PRO A 94 20.65 8.97 -11.58
CA PRO A 94 20.77 7.52 -11.53
C PRO A 94 19.66 6.92 -10.67
N ASP A 95 19.00 5.88 -11.18
CA ASP A 95 18.00 5.11 -10.46
C ASP A 95 18.65 3.90 -9.81
N SER A 96 18.75 3.85 -8.48
CA SER A 96 19.38 2.74 -7.76
C SER A 96 18.68 1.41 -8.00
N ASP A 97 17.36 1.41 -8.29
CA ASP A 97 16.64 0.18 -8.62
C ASP A 97 17.14 -0.46 -9.93
N SER A 98 17.77 0.32 -10.79
CA SER A 98 18.35 -0.20 -12.03
C SER A 98 19.39 -1.30 -11.80
N LEU A 99 20.10 -1.27 -10.67
CA LEU A 99 21.07 -2.30 -10.29
C LEU A 99 20.45 -3.70 -10.16
N ARG A 100 19.17 -3.77 -9.83
CA ARG A 100 18.43 -5.02 -9.65
C ARG A 100 18.12 -5.75 -10.98
N TRP A 101 18.03 -5.02 -12.08
CA TRP A 101 17.53 -5.58 -13.35
C TRP A 101 18.40 -5.27 -14.58
N SER A 102 19.25 -4.24 -14.54
CA SER A 102 20.03 -3.82 -15.71
C SER A 102 21.23 -4.73 -16.01
N GLY A 103 21.77 -5.42 -14.99
CA GLY A 103 23.04 -6.13 -15.08
C GLY A 103 24.29 -5.22 -15.06
N GLU A 104 24.09 -3.90 -14.95
CA GLU A 104 25.18 -2.94 -14.89
C GLU A 104 25.80 -2.90 -13.49
N LYS A 105 27.09 -2.49 -13.44
CA LYS A 105 27.84 -2.36 -12.17
C LYS A 105 27.42 -1.12 -11.38
N TYR A 106 26.92 -0.11 -12.06
CA TYR A 106 26.51 1.18 -11.48
C TYR A 106 25.06 1.47 -11.87
N ALA A 107 24.38 2.24 -11.02
CA ALA A 107 23.03 2.71 -11.31
C ALA A 107 23.01 3.53 -12.61
N ILE A 108 22.04 3.29 -13.46
CA ILE A 108 21.83 3.99 -14.72
C ILE A 108 20.58 4.88 -14.64
N ASN A 109 20.53 5.88 -15.51
CA ASN A 109 19.38 6.74 -15.65
C ASN A 109 18.24 5.98 -16.37
N THR A 110 17.00 6.30 -16.01
CA THR A 110 15.81 5.72 -16.63
C THR A 110 14.91 6.80 -17.27
N PRO A 111 15.43 7.59 -18.23
CA PRO A 111 14.78 8.82 -18.70
C PRO A 111 13.40 8.58 -19.33
N HIS A 112 13.23 7.51 -20.09
CA HIS A 112 11.94 7.19 -20.72
C HIS A 112 10.86 6.85 -19.69
N PHE A 113 11.23 6.08 -18.66
CA PHE A 113 10.31 5.77 -17.56
C PHE A 113 9.95 7.04 -16.77
N ILE A 114 10.93 7.87 -16.45
CA ILE A 114 10.69 9.12 -15.70
C ILE A 114 9.82 10.08 -16.51
N ALA A 115 10.06 10.25 -17.80
CA ALA A 115 9.22 11.09 -18.67
C ALA A 115 7.75 10.58 -18.69
N PHE A 116 7.57 9.27 -18.80
CA PHE A 116 6.25 8.64 -18.71
C PHE A 116 5.59 8.90 -17.35
N LEU A 117 6.32 8.71 -16.25
CA LEU A 117 5.81 8.95 -14.89
C LEU A 117 5.38 10.41 -14.72
N GLN A 118 6.21 11.37 -15.13
CA GLN A 118 5.91 12.80 -15.06
C GLN A 118 4.69 13.17 -15.90
N GLU A 119 4.56 12.62 -17.12
CA GLU A 119 3.37 12.79 -17.96
C GLU A 119 2.10 12.29 -17.23
N LYS A 120 2.15 11.09 -16.61
CA LYS A 120 0.99 10.53 -15.91
C LYS A 120 0.63 11.34 -14.67
N ILE A 121 1.62 11.78 -13.90
CA ILE A 121 1.42 12.65 -12.74
C ILE A 121 0.71 13.94 -13.15
N ALA A 122 1.18 14.60 -14.21
CA ALA A 122 0.54 15.81 -14.74
C ALA A 122 -0.87 15.52 -15.28
N LYS A 123 -1.03 14.47 -16.08
CA LYS A 123 -2.31 14.08 -16.67
C LYS A 123 -3.40 13.81 -15.64
N TYR A 124 -3.05 13.16 -14.53
CA TYR A 124 -4.02 12.82 -13.48
C TYR A 124 -4.08 13.84 -12.36
N GLY A 125 -3.36 14.97 -12.47
CA GLY A 125 -3.43 16.09 -11.53
C GLY A 125 -2.88 15.77 -10.14
N PHE A 126 -1.92 14.85 -10.03
CA PHE A 126 -1.26 14.61 -8.74
C PHE A 126 -0.46 15.84 -8.30
N PRO A 127 -0.67 16.36 -7.08
CA PRO A 127 0.04 17.54 -6.62
C PRO A 127 1.53 17.27 -6.43
N VAL A 128 2.37 18.19 -6.90
CA VAL A 128 3.83 18.20 -6.71
C VAL A 128 4.18 19.42 -5.87
N TYR A 129 4.63 19.18 -4.64
CA TYR A 129 5.05 20.22 -3.69
C TYR A 129 6.57 20.38 -3.80
N GLN A 130 6.98 21.51 -4.33
CA GLN A 130 8.38 21.87 -4.50
C GLN A 130 8.60 23.27 -3.93
N SER A 131 9.38 23.39 -2.88
CA SER A 131 9.63 24.66 -2.18
C SER A 131 8.35 25.33 -1.62
N THR A 132 7.24 24.63 -1.61
CA THR A 132 5.97 25.08 -1.03
C THR A 132 5.59 24.21 0.14
N PRO A 133 4.91 24.76 1.18
CA PRO A 133 4.45 23.95 2.31
C PRO A 133 3.57 22.78 1.86
N LEU A 134 3.80 21.61 2.44
CA LEU A 134 2.98 20.44 2.23
C LEU A 134 1.60 20.66 2.89
N ASN A 135 0.57 20.77 2.08
CA ASN A 135 -0.81 20.89 2.54
C ASN A 135 -1.56 19.60 2.18
N LEU A 136 -1.56 18.64 3.11
CA LEU A 136 -2.35 17.44 2.95
C LEU A 136 -3.75 17.67 3.52
N ALA A 137 -4.76 17.32 2.75
CA ALA A 137 -6.11 17.23 3.30
C ALA A 137 -6.09 16.22 4.47
N PRO A 138 -6.86 16.46 5.55
CA PRO A 138 -7.00 15.46 6.59
C PRO A 138 -7.47 14.15 5.96
N PRO A 139 -6.97 12.98 6.43
CA PRO A 139 -7.43 11.69 5.93
C PRO A 139 -8.96 11.66 6.08
N MET A 140 -9.64 11.22 5.02
CA MET A 140 -11.10 11.10 5.12
C MET A 140 -11.43 10.17 6.29
N PRO A 141 -12.39 10.56 7.15
CA PRO A 141 -12.81 9.68 8.22
C PRO A 141 -13.21 8.35 7.60
N GLN A 142 -12.66 7.27 8.12
CA GLN A 142 -13.11 5.93 7.71
C GLN A 142 -14.62 5.94 7.84
N LYS A 143 -15.32 5.63 6.75
CA LYS A 143 -16.72 5.26 6.84
C LYS A 143 -16.77 4.19 7.92
N ASP A 144 -17.55 4.45 8.95
CA ASP A 144 -17.72 3.53 10.05
C ASP A 144 -18.04 2.16 9.41
N ARG A 145 -17.05 1.29 9.36
CA ARG A 145 -17.21 -0.08 8.86
C ARG A 145 -17.93 -0.85 9.95
N SER A 146 -19.01 -0.21 10.46
CA SER A 146 -19.84 -0.79 11.48
C SER A 146 -20.30 -2.17 11.02
N THR A 147 -19.63 -3.15 11.55
CA THR A 147 -20.11 -4.44 12.03
C THR A 147 -21.03 -5.29 11.16
N HIS A 148 -21.55 -4.82 10.05
CA HIS A 148 -22.40 -5.62 9.16
C HIS A 148 -21.76 -5.73 7.77
N CYS A 149 -20.70 -6.54 7.67
CA CYS A 149 -20.25 -7.03 6.38
C CYS A 149 -21.39 -7.89 5.81
N GLN A 150 -22.24 -7.27 4.98
CA GLN A 150 -23.25 -8.04 4.24
C GLN A 150 -22.56 -8.71 3.05
N PRO A 151 -22.85 -9.97 2.80
CA PRO A 151 -22.33 -10.65 1.64
C PRO A 151 -22.86 -10.00 0.35
N THR A 152 -22.00 -9.92 -0.68
CA THR A 152 -22.50 -9.66 -2.03
C THR A 152 -23.40 -10.80 -2.49
N LEU A 153 -24.18 -10.59 -3.55
CA LEU A 153 -25.03 -11.66 -4.10
C LEU A 153 -24.23 -12.92 -4.44
N GLU A 154 -23.03 -12.75 -5.04
CA GLU A 154 -22.12 -13.85 -5.35
C GLU A 154 -21.63 -14.56 -4.09
N GLN A 155 -21.26 -13.81 -3.06
CA GLN A 155 -20.84 -14.38 -1.78
C GLN A 155 -21.98 -15.08 -1.05
N ALA A 156 -23.21 -14.54 -1.09
CA ALA A 156 -24.37 -15.16 -0.47
C ALA A 156 -24.68 -16.52 -1.12
N HIS A 157 -24.60 -16.60 -2.46
CA HIS A 157 -24.78 -17.85 -3.18
C HIS A 157 -23.69 -18.89 -2.82
N LEU A 158 -22.42 -18.46 -2.77
CA LEU A 158 -21.32 -19.33 -2.36
C LEU A 158 -21.45 -19.80 -0.90
N LEU A 159 -21.88 -18.93 0.02
CA LEU A 159 -22.13 -19.30 1.41
C LEU A 159 -23.23 -20.38 1.54
N GLN A 160 -24.27 -20.27 0.74
CA GLN A 160 -25.31 -21.30 0.68
C GLN A 160 -24.74 -22.63 0.18
N GLN A 161 -24.02 -22.62 -0.94
CA GLN A 161 -23.37 -23.83 -1.47
C GLN A 161 -22.41 -24.47 -0.46
N MET A 162 -21.59 -23.64 0.23
CA MET A 162 -20.67 -24.14 1.26
C MET A 162 -21.39 -24.75 2.46
N SER A 163 -22.58 -24.27 2.79
CA SER A 163 -23.38 -24.79 3.90
C SER A 163 -24.13 -26.08 3.56
N GLU A 164 -24.44 -26.28 2.27
CA GLU A 164 -25.18 -27.46 1.76
C GLU A 164 -24.21 -28.56 1.27
N ALA A 165 -22.91 -28.26 1.21
CA ALA A 165 -21.92 -29.19 0.69
C ALA A 165 -21.71 -30.37 1.66
N GLU A 166 -21.74 -31.56 1.14
CA GLU A 166 -21.42 -32.81 1.86
C GLU A 166 -19.93 -33.18 1.75
N GLU A 167 -19.19 -32.50 0.90
CA GLU A 167 -17.77 -32.75 0.66
C GLU A 167 -16.90 -32.34 1.84
N ALA A 168 -15.92 -33.17 2.18
CA ALA A 168 -14.96 -32.89 3.25
C ALA A 168 -14.00 -31.74 2.94
N ILE A 169 -13.79 -31.40 1.66
CA ILE A 169 -12.88 -30.35 1.18
C ILE A 169 -13.58 -29.50 0.14
N LEU A 170 -13.62 -28.20 0.40
CA LEU A 170 -14.11 -27.18 -0.53
C LEU A 170 -12.97 -26.23 -0.90
N ILE A 171 -12.77 -25.98 -2.18
CA ILE A 171 -11.74 -25.07 -2.68
C ILE A 171 -12.41 -23.87 -3.35
N VAL A 172 -12.21 -22.69 -2.77
CA VAL A 172 -12.69 -21.42 -3.34
C VAL A 172 -11.54 -20.69 -4.03
N THR A 173 -11.68 -20.48 -5.34
CA THR A 173 -10.70 -19.76 -6.15
C THR A 173 -11.28 -18.46 -6.69
N ALA A 174 -10.53 -17.38 -6.62
CA ALA A 174 -10.88 -16.10 -7.24
C ALA A 174 -9.63 -15.24 -7.40
N LYS A 175 -9.69 -14.23 -8.27
CA LYS A 175 -8.64 -13.24 -8.42
C LYS A 175 -8.42 -12.46 -7.12
N ARG A 176 -7.27 -11.81 -6.98
CA ARG A 176 -6.96 -10.93 -5.83
C ARG A 176 -8.01 -9.82 -5.70
N GLY A 177 -8.35 -9.44 -4.47
CA GLY A 177 -9.33 -8.39 -4.19
C GLY A 177 -10.81 -8.78 -4.35
N ARG A 178 -11.12 -10.05 -4.67
CA ARG A 178 -12.50 -10.52 -4.88
C ARG A 178 -13.21 -11.02 -3.61
N GLY A 179 -12.71 -10.65 -2.44
CA GLY A 179 -13.40 -10.92 -1.18
C GLY A 179 -13.34 -12.36 -0.66
N LYS A 180 -12.33 -13.17 -1.06
CA LYS A 180 -12.16 -14.55 -0.54
C LYS A 180 -12.05 -14.62 0.99
N SER A 181 -11.23 -13.74 1.57
CA SER A 181 -11.05 -13.68 3.04
C SER A 181 -12.34 -13.23 3.74
N ALA A 182 -13.07 -12.28 3.15
CA ALA A 182 -14.38 -11.87 3.67
C ALA A 182 -15.37 -13.03 3.63
N LEU A 183 -15.41 -13.81 2.53
CA LEU A 183 -16.25 -15.00 2.42
C LEU A 183 -15.91 -16.03 3.51
N ALA A 184 -14.63 -16.29 3.76
CA ALA A 184 -14.20 -17.21 4.82
C ALA A 184 -14.63 -16.71 6.21
N GLY A 185 -14.50 -15.40 6.49
CA GLY A 185 -14.98 -14.80 7.73
C GLY A 185 -16.50 -14.87 7.90
N LEU A 186 -17.25 -14.64 6.82
CA LEU A 186 -18.73 -14.76 6.83
C LEU A 186 -19.16 -16.21 7.08
N PHE A 187 -18.51 -17.18 6.45
CA PHE A 187 -18.78 -18.61 6.68
C PHE A 187 -18.42 -19.01 8.11
N ALA A 188 -17.26 -18.60 8.62
CA ALA A 188 -16.88 -18.84 10.01
C ALA A 188 -17.90 -18.28 11.00
N LYS A 189 -18.39 -17.05 10.78
CA LYS A 189 -19.46 -16.44 11.57
C LYS A 189 -20.73 -17.31 11.55
N GLN A 190 -21.13 -17.80 10.37
CA GLN A 190 -22.32 -18.64 10.22
C GLN A 190 -22.17 -19.95 11.01
N GLN A 191 -21.01 -20.61 10.96
CA GLN A 191 -20.73 -21.83 11.72
C GLN A 191 -20.75 -21.57 13.23
N LEU A 192 -20.15 -20.47 13.69
CA LEU A 192 -20.15 -20.10 15.12
C LEU A 192 -21.57 -19.84 15.65
N VAL A 193 -22.44 -19.21 14.86
CA VAL A 193 -23.86 -19.02 15.24
C VAL A 193 -24.58 -20.37 15.41
N GLN A 194 -24.16 -21.40 14.68
CA GLN A 194 -24.65 -22.76 14.79
C GLN A 194 -23.95 -23.60 15.88
N ASN A 195 -23.12 -22.95 16.74
CA ASN A 195 -22.28 -23.59 17.76
C ASN A 195 -21.28 -24.62 17.21
N GLN A 196 -20.87 -24.47 15.94
CA GLN A 196 -19.84 -25.31 15.34
C GLN A 196 -18.46 -24.70 15.61
N PRO A 197 -17.46 -25.49 16.04
CA PRO A 197 -16.11 -24.97 16.23
C PRO A 197 -15.47 -24.63 14.88
N VAL A 198 -14.77 -23.48 14.81
CA VAL A 198 -14.07 -23.04 13.61
C VAL A 198 -12.61 -22.76 13.91
N ILE A 199 -11.73 -23.29 13.06
CA ILE A 199 -10.30 -22.96 13.07
C ILE A 199 -9.98 -22.20 11.80
N LEU A 200 -9.52 -20.96 11.96
CA LEU A 200 -9.09 -20.11 10.85
C LEU A 200 -7.56 -20.01 10.83
N THR A 201 -6.95 -20.29 9.69
CA THR A 201 -5.49 -20.19 9.52
C THR A 201 -5.15 -19.31 8.34
N ALA A 202 -4.04 -18.59 8.44
CA ALA A 202 -3.53 -17.77 7.36
C ALA A 202 -1.99 -17.72 7.38
N PRO A 203 -1.32 -17.42 6.25
CA PRO A 203 0.13 -17.32 6.18
C PRO A 203 0.70 -16.22 7.08
N ASN A 204 -0.05 -15.15 7.32
CA ASN A 204 0.34 -14.00 8.12
C ASN A 204 -0.73 -13.68 9.17
N LYS A 205 -0.28 -13.29 10.38
CA LYS A 205 -1.17 -12.89 11.46
C LYS A 205 -2.09 -11.72 11.09
N SER A 206 -1.62 -10.76 10.29
CA SER A 206 -2.39 -9.62 9.80
C SER A 206 -3.55 -9.98 8.84
N ALA A 207 -3.57 -11.19 8.29
CA ALA A 207 -4.65 -11.65 7.42
C ALA A 207 -5.83 -12.29 8.18
N VAL A 208 -5.72 -12.43 9.51
CA VAL A 208 -6.73 -13.09 10.37
C VAL A 208 -7.33 -12.11 11.39
N ASN A 209 -6.79 -10.87 11.49
CA ASN A 209 -7.26 -9.83 12.42
C ASN A 209 -8.33 -8.96 11.77
#